data_1a35630c2314fef74895df73b9c95631
#
_entry.id   1a35630c2314fef74895df73b9c95631
#
_cell.length_a   1.000
_cell.length_b   1.000
_cell.length_c   1.000
_cell.angle_alpha   90.00
_cell.angle_beta   90.00
_cell.angle_gamma   90.00
#
_symmetry.space_group_name_H-M   'P 1'
#
loop_
_entity.id
_entity.type
_entity.pdbx_description
1 polymer ?
#
loop_
_entity_poly.entity_id
_entity_poly.type
_entity_poly.pdbx_seq_one_letter_code
_entity_poly.pdbx_strand_id
1 'polypeptide(L)'
;MKNYKQTASDVLRLVGGEKNVVQVEHCSTRLRFTLADTSKADAAALKKTAGVMGVISSGPQCQVVIGNDVIEVYDELLKLGTFNAGQAAAPAAPKGKKEIGGIILDYMVGIFQPLVPAIAGAGVLKALMVLLSTLGLMSSGDIAYKVFVGVADAALYYLPVMVAFTTATKFNCNKLVSVALAAAMIHPSVSALLATEGGAYFLGIKLQNIAYGGQVFPAILTVIFMSFIEKWANKWCPKAIRVFFVPMLCFGIGFPVALVVLGPLGYNIGALLTTVILALYNTLDRKSVV
;
A
#
# COMPACT_ATOMS: atom_id res chain seq x y z
N MET A 1 11.88 16.21 -29.03
CA MET A 1 11.18 15.02 -28.50
C MET A 1 12.10 14.28 -27.55
N LYS A 2 11.67 13.95 -26.35
CA LYS A 2 12.45 13.11 -25.42
C LYS A 2 12.55 11.71 -26.01
N ASN A 3 13.77 11.18 -26.12
CA ASN A 3 14.02 9.85 -26.68
C ASN A 3 14.17 8.82 -25.55
N TYR A 4 13.05 8.34 -25.03
CA TYR A 4 13.01 7.39 -23.91
C TYR A 4 13.74 6.07 -24.23
N LYS A 5 13.66 5.60 -25.49
CA LYS A 5 14.37 4.40 -25.95
C LYS A 5 15.88 4.57 -25.87
N GLN A 6 16.38 5.73 -26.27
CA GLN A 6 17.82 6.02 -26.17
C GLN A 6 18.26 6.11 -24.72
N THR A 7 17.48 6.82 -23.88
CA THR A 7 17.76 6.93 -22.42
C THR A 7 17.80 5.54 -21.78
N ALA A 8 16.83 4.67 -22.07
CA ALA A 8 16.77 3.30 -21.53
C ALA A 8 17.99 2.47 -21.96
N SER A 9 18.37 2.55 -23.24
CA SER A 9 19.54 1.83 -23.80
C SER A 9 20.85 2.30 -23.17
N ASP A 10 21.03 3.61 -23.04
CA ASP A 10 22.24 4.18 -22.44
C ASP A 10 22.34 3.86 -20.95
N VAL A 11 21.24 3.95 -20.21
CA VAL A 11 21.18 3.57 -18.79
C VAL A 11 21.54 2.09 -18.63
N LEU A 12 20.93 1.18 -19.43
CA LEU A 12 21.23 -0.24 -19.36
C LEU A 12 22.71 -0.54 -19.63
N ARG A 13 23.28 0.06 -20.65
CA ARG A 13 24.69 -0.09 -21.00
C ARG A 13 25.62 0.38 -19.86
N LEU A 14 25.31 1.54 -19.28
CA LEU A 14 26.12 2.18 -18.23
C LEU A 14 25.99 1.56 -16.84
N VAL A 15 24.94 0.77 -16.56
CA VAL A 15 24.85 -0.07 -15.34
C VAL A 15 25.58 -1.41 -15.50
N GLY A 16 26.24 -1.64 -16.63
CA GLY A 16 27.02 -2.85 -16.91
C GLY A 16 26.29 -3.88 -17.79
N GLY A 17 25.21 -3.49 -18.46
CA GLY A 17 24.44 -4.32 -19.39
C GLY A 17 23.50 -5.31 -18.70
N GLU A 18 22.70 -6.01 -19.52
CA GLU A 18 21.67 -6.96 -19.06
C GLU A 18 22.21 -8.01 -18.09
N LYS A 19 23.39 -8.58 -18.37
CA LYS A 19 24.00 -9.63 -17.53
C LYS A 19 24.41 -9.16 -16.13
N ASN A 20 24.55 -7.86 -15.93
CA ASN A 20 24.88 -7.27 -14.63
C ASN A 20 23.64 -6.89 -13.82
N VAL A 21 22.47 -6.81 -14.45
CA VAL A 21 21.21 -6.45 -13.80
C VAL A 21 20.52 -7.71 -13.28
N VAL A 22 20.52 -7.91 -11.96
CA VAL A 22 19.80 -9.02 -11.30
C VAL A 22 18.30 -8.72 -11.25
N GLN A 23 17.93 -7.45 -10.99
CA GLN A 23 16.56 -7.01 -10.89
C GLN A 23 16.49 -5.51 -11.23
N VAL A 24 15.40 -5.11 -11.88
CA VAL A 24 15.08 -3.70 -12.10
C VAL A 24 13.68 -3.39 -11.61
N GLU A 25 13.56 -2.27 -10.92
CA GLU A 25 12.31 -1.74 -10.39
C GLU A 25 12.23 -0.24 -10.65
N HIS A 26 11.04 0.33 -10.58
CA HIS A 26 10.89 1.78 -10.59
C HIS A 26 10.04 2.26 -9.41
N CYS A 27 10.26 3.47 -8.96
CA CYS A 27 9.34 4.23 -8.12
C CYS A 27 8.83 5.45 -8.89
N SER A 28 8.15 6.38 -8.24
CA SER A 28 7.54 7.54 -8.90
C SER A 28 8.51 8.39 -9.73
N THR A 29 9.82 8.36 -9.44
CA THR A 29 10.82 9.23 -10.11
C THR A 29 12.15 8.54 -10.39
N ARG A 30 12.35 7.26 -10.04
CA ARG A 30 13.67 6.60 -10.11
C ARG A 30 13.57 5.19 -10.65
N LEU A 31 14.52 4.80 -11.47
CA LEU A 31 14.84 3.41 -11.77
C LEU A 31 15.78 2.87 -10.68
N ARG A 32 15.53 1.65 -10.23
CA ARG A 32 16.33 0.96 -9.20
C ARG A 32 16.85 -0.34 -9.77
N PHE A 33 18.16 -0.42 -9.93
CA PHE A 33 18.86 -1.60 -10.39
C PHE A 33 19.51 -2.31 -9.21
N THR A 34 19.24 -3.59 -9.04
CA THR A 34 20.06 -4.47 -8.20
C THR A 34 21.10 -5.09 -9.12
N LEU A 35 22.36 -4.78 -8.89
CA LEU A 35 23.48 -5.19 -9.73
C LEU A 35 24.22 -6.38 -9.12
N ALA A 36 24.66 -7.31 -9.97
CA ALA A 36 25.52 -8.41 -9.57
C ALA A 36 26.93 -7.89 -9.19
N ASP A 37 27.43 -6.92 -9.95
CA ASP A 37 28.71 -6.28 -9.73
C ASP A 37 28.58 -4.75 -9.89
N THR A 38 28.68 -4.04 -8.79
CA THR A 38 28.51 -2.58 -8.75
C THR A 38 29.68 -1.82 -9.36
N SER A 39 30.86 -2.45 -9.49
CA SER A 39 32.05 -1.84 -10.10
C SER A 39 31.90 -1.60 -11.60
N LYS A 40 30.95 -2.32 -12.24
CA LYS A 40 30.66 -2.17 -13.68
C LYS A 40 29.73 -1.00 -13.99
N ALA A 41 29.15 -0.36 -12.98
CA ALA A 41 28.26 0.78 -13.17
C ALA A 41 29.07 2.09 -13.20
N ASP A 42 29.01 2.79 -14.33
CA ASP A 42 29.63 4.12 -14.49
C ASP A 42 28.66 5.22 -14.03
N ALA A 43 28.71 5.54 -12.72
CA ALA A 43 27.87 6.57 -12.13
C ALA A 43 28.15 7.99 -12.68
N ALA A 44 29.36 8.24 -13.16
CA ALA A 44 29.76 9.54 -13.73
C ALA A 44 29.15 9.73 -15.11
N ALA A 45 29.22 8.70 -15.97
CA ALA A 45 28.58 8.70 -17.28
C ALA A 45 27.05 8.70 -17.18
N LEU A 46 26.46 7.94 -16.23
CA LEU A 46 25.04 7.92 -15.98
C LEU A 46 24.48 9.32 -15.65
N LYS A 47 25.17 10.11 -14.82
CA LYS A 47 24.77 11.49 -14.51
C LYS A 47 24.77 12.42 -15.71
N LYS A 48 25.54 12.11 -16.76
CA LYS A 48 25.61 12.90 -17.99
C LYS A 48 24.62 12.43 -19.05
N THR A 49 23.93 11.32 -18.82
CA THR A 49 22.99 10.75 -19.79
C THR A 49 21.75 11.64 -19.90
N ALA A 50 21.32 11.92 -21.13
CA ALA A 50 20.12 12.71 -21.39
C ALA A 50 18.88 12.06 -20.75
N GLY A 51 18.12 12.81 -19.95
CA GLY A 51 16.96 12.32 -19.23
C GLY A 51 17.27 11.79 -17.82
N VAL A 52 18.53 11.75 -17.41
CA VAL A 52 18.95 11.41 -16.04
C VAL A 52 19.17 12.67 -15.23
N MET A 53 18.48 12.80 -14.10
CA MET A 53 18.59 13.95 -13.18
C MET A 53 19.63 13.72 -12.08
N GLY A 54 19.97 12.47 -11.79
CA GLY A 54 20.93 12.12 -10.75
C GLY A 54 21.11 10.60 -10.61
N VAL A 55 22.18 10.21 -9.90
CA VAL A 55 22.48 8.80 -9.61
C VAL A 55 22.87 8.65 -8.16
N ILE A 56 22.33 7.65 -7.49
CA ILE A 56 22.59 7.31 -6.08
C ILE A 56 22.98 5.83 -6.04
N SER A 57 24.18 5.54 -5.55
CA SER A 57 24.66 4.17 -5.35
C SER A 57 24.65 3.84 -3.86
N SER A 58 24.03 2.72 -3.49
CA SER A 58 23.95 2.25 -2.09
C SER A 58 24.09 0.72 -2.04
N GLY A 59 25.25 0.23 -1.64
CA GLY A 59 25.56 -1.20 -1.67
C GLY A 59 25.39 -1.79 -3.07
N PRO A 60 24.66 -2.92 -3.23
CA PRO A 60 24.44 -3.57 -4.51
C PRO A 60 23.42 -2.84 -5.40
N GLN A 61 22.82 -1.74 -4.91
CA GLN A 61 21.75 -1.03 -5.58
C GLN A 61 22.25 0.27 -6.22
N CYS A 62 21.96 0.44 -7.52
CA CYS A 62 22.16 1.67 -8.27
C CYS A 62 20.80 2.29 -8.58
N GLN A 63 20.57 3.53 -8.15
CA GLN A 63 19.33 4.27 -8.40
C GLN A 63 19.58 5.40 -9.38
N VAL A 64 18.87 5.40 -10.49
CA VAL A 64 18.95 6.42 -11.54
C VAL A 64 17.68 7.27 -11.46
N VAL A 65 17.85 8.55 -11.15
CA VAL A 65 16.74 9.51 -11.01
C VAL A 65 16.38 10.02 -12.41
N ILE A 66 15.17 9.71 -12.86
CA ILE A 66 14.64 10.11 -14.18
C ILE A 66 13.62 11.25 -14.05
N GLY A 67 12.91 11.32 -12.92
CA GLY A 67 11.79 12.24 -12.74
C GLY A 67 10.47 11.64 -13.22
N ASN A 68 9.54 12.49 -13.66
CA ASN A 68 8.17 12.09 -14.02
C ASN A 68 8.09 11.13 -15.21
N ASP A 69 9.12 11.07 -16.06
CA ASP A 69 9.17 10.20 -17.25
C ASP A 69 9.71 8.78 -16.93
N VAL A 70 9.78 8.41 -15.66
CA VAL A 70 10.38 7.14 -15.22
C VAL A 70 9.64 5.91 -15.76
N ILE A 71 8.33 6.00 -15.90
CA ILE A 71 7.48 4.89 -16.38
C ILE A 71 7.79 4.61 -17.84
N GLU A 72 7.84 5.64 -18.67
CA GLU A 72 8.13 5.52 -20.11
C GLU A 72 9.54 4.96 -20.35
N VAL A 73 10.52 5.41 -19.57
CA VAL A 73 11.90 4.88 -19.65
C VAL A 73 11.97 3.43 -19.15
N TYR A 74 11.22 3.07 -18.12
CA TYR A 74 11.14 1.72 -17.58
C TYR A 74 10.51 0.75 -18.58
N ASP A 75 9.40 1.14 -19.24
CA ASP A 75 8.75 0.34 -20.26
C ASP A 75 9.65 0.09 -21.46
N GLU A 76 10.41 1.10 -21.89
CA GLU A 76 11.43 0.91 -22.95
C GLU A 76 12.60 0.03 -22.48
N LEU A 77 12.99 0.14 -21.21
CA LEU A 77 14.02 -0.71 -20.63
C LEU A 77 13.63 -2.19 -20.62
N LEU A 78 12.39 -2.50 -20.26
CA LEU A 78 11.88 -3.88 -20.26
C LEU A 78 11.83 -4.52 -21.66
N LYS A 79 11.81 -3.72 -22.72
CA LYS A 79 11.88 -4.22 -24.10
C LYS A 79 13.32 -4.59 -24.52
N LEU A 80 14.34 -4.14 -23.79
CA LEU A 80 15.75 -4.33 -24.11
C LEU A 80 16.37 -5.59 -23.47
N GLY A 81 15.67 -6.25 -22.54
CA GLY A 81 16.16 -7.47 -21.90
C GLY A 81 15.12 -8.13 -21.00
N THR A 82 15.37 -9.38 -20.62
CA THR A 82 14.55 -10.16 -19.68
C THR A 82 15.07 -9.94 -18.26
N PHE A 83 14.53 -8.93 -17.60
CA PHE A 83 14.85 -8.64 -16.21
C PHE A 83 13.80 -9.24 -15.28
N ASN A 84 14.17 -9.60 -14.04
CA ASN A 84 13.16 -9.83 -13.00
C ASN A 84 12.51 -8.47 -12.68
N ALA A 85 11.39 -8.20 -13.35
CA ALA A 85 10.62 -6.98 -13.17
C ALA A 85 9.83 -7.07 -11.86
N GLY A 86 10.21 -6.25 -10.87
CA GLY A 86 9.46 -6.07 -9.62
C GLY A 86 8.82 -4.68 -9.59
N GLN A 87 7.54 -4.59 -9.28
CA GLN A 87 6.95 -3.32 -8.87
C GLN A 87 7.57 -2.89 -7.54
N ALA A 88 7.88 -1.59 -7.44
CA ALA A 88 8.66 -0.97 -6.37
C ALA A 88 8.49 -1.60 -4.97
N ALA A 89 9.49 -2.35 -4.55
CA ALA A 89 9.72 -2.53 -3.13
C ALA A 89 10.29 -1.22 -2.55
N ALA A 90 9.81 -0.82 -1.38
CA ALA A 90 10.35 0.30 -0.63
C ALA A 90 11.87 0.18 -0.43
N PRO A 91 12.60 1.28 -0.18
CA PRO A 91 14.05 1.28 -0.11
C PRO A 91 14.56 0.19 0.85
N ALA A 92 15.33 -0.75 0.32
CA ALA A 92 16.09 -1.66 1.17
C ALA A 92 17.13 -0.81 1.92
N ALA A 93 16.88 -0.57 3.19
CA ALA A 93 17.86 -0.03 4.11
C ALA A 93 19.06 -1.01 4.22
N PRO A 94 20.27 -0.53 4.53
CA PRO A 94 21.47 -1.37 4.59
C PRO A 94 21.24 -2.54 5.55
N LYS A 95 21.76 -3.73 5.20
CA LYS A 95 21.73 -4.96 6.02
C LYS A 95 22.62 -4.84 7.25
N GLY A 96 22.27 -3.94 8.19
CA GLY A 96 22.59 -4.10 9.58
C GLY A 96 21.46 -4.88 10.27
N LYS A 97 21.66 -5.46 11.44
CA LYS A 97 20.57 -6.05 12.24
C LYS A 97 19.46 -5.00 12.32
N LYS A 98 18.37 -5.18 11.56
CA LYS A 98 17.25 -4.25 11.59
C LYS A 98 16.65 -4.33 12.98
N GLU A 99 16.65 -3.22 13.70
CA GLU A 99 15.84 -3.08 14.91
C GLU A 99 14.37 -3.37 14.56
N ILE A 100 13.64 -3.95 15.49
CA ILE A 100 12.23 -4.36 15.28
C ILE A 100 11.39 -3.20 14.70
N GLY A 101 11.67 -1.97 15.17
CA GLY A 101 11.03 -0.76 14.65
C GLY A 101 11.25 -0.51 13.15
N GLY A 102 12.47 -0.77 12.65
CA GLY A 102 12.79 -0.65 11.22
C GLY A 102 12.05 -1.68 10.36
N ILE A 103 11.86 -2.90 10.89
CA ILE A 103 11.09 -3.95 10.21
C ILE A 103 9.62 -3.53 10.09
N ILE A 104 9.02 -3.07 11.18
CA ILE A 104 7.61 -2.60 11.20
C ILE A 104 7.43 -1.46 10.20
N LEU A 105 8.35 -0.49 10.19
CA LEU A 105 8.31 0.64 9.27
C LEU A 105 8.37 0.18 7.81
N ASP A 106 9.25 -0.77 7.46
CA ASP A 106 9.35 -1.33 6.11
C ASP A 106 8.04 -2.01 5.66
N TYR A 107 7.37 -2.72 6.58
CA TYR A 107 6.07 -3.31 6.29
C TYR A 107 5.01 -2.24 6.09
N MET A 108 4.96 -1.22 6.95
CA MET A 108 4.02 -0.11 6.84
C MET A 108 4.20 0.64 5.50
N VAL A 109 5.43 1.04 5.19
CA VAL A 109 5.73 1.72 3.91
C VAL A 109 5.31 0.85 2.73
N GLY A 110 5.63 -0.46 2.73
CA GLY A 110 5.27 -1.37 1.65
C GLY A 110 3.76 -1.59 1.48
N ILE A 111 2.98 -1.44 2.55
CA ILE A 111 1.51 -1.54 2.52
C ILE A 111 0.90 -0.24 2.01
N PHE A 112 1.35 0.93 2.49
CA PHE A 112 0.71 2.21 2.22
C PHE A 112 1.20 2.90 0.94
N GLN A 113 2.46 2.72 0.55
CA GLN A 113 3.02 3.38 -0.63
C GLN A 113 2.23 3.17 -1.92
N PRO A 114 1.73 1.95 -2.26
CA PRO A 114 0.93 1.76 -3.46
C PRO A 114 -0.43 2.47 -3.44
N LEU A 115 -0.91 2.85 -2.25
CA LEU A 115 -2.23 3.49 -2.06
C LEU A 115 -2.17 5.02 -2.21
N VAL A 116 -0.96 5.61 -2.09
CA VAL A 116 -0.77 7.07 -2.11
C VAL A 116 -1.40 7.74 -3.34
N PRO A 117 -1.23 7.24 -4.58
CA PRO A 117 -1.84 7.89 -5.74
C PRO A 117 -3.37 7.93 -5.68
N ALA A 118 -4.00 6.84 -5.20
CA ALA A 118 -5.46 6.77 -5.10
C ALA A 118 -6.00 7.73 -4.02
N ILE A 119 -5.35 7.77 -2.85
CA ILE A 119 -5.73 8.66 -1.75
C ILE A 119 -5.51 10.12 -2.15
N ALA A 120 -4.35 10.43 -2.74
CA ALA A 120 -4.02 11.79 -3.17
C ALA A 120 -4.98 12.27 -4.27
N GLY A 121 -5.28 11.44 -5.27
CA GLY A 121 -6.23 11.76 -6.33
C GLY A 121 -7.64 12.05 -5.79
N ALA A 122 -8.12 11.21 -4.88
CA ALA A 122 -9.41 11.42 -4.20
C ALA A 122 -9.41 12.72 -3.37
N GLY A 123 -8.33 12.99 -2.63
CA GLY A 123 -8.18 14.22 -1.85
C GLY A 123 -8.19 15.49 -2.72
N VAL A 124 -7.46 15.47 -3.84
CA VAL A 124 -7.45 16.58 -4.80
C VAL A 124 -8.82 16.79 -5.42
N LEU A 125 -9.52 15.71 -5.80
CA LEU A 125 -10.88 15.81 -6.33
C LEU A 125 -11.83 16.44 -5.30
N LYS A 126 -11.78 16.01 -4.05
CA LYS A 126 -12.60 16.58 -2.99
C LYS A 126 -12.28 18.06 -2.75
N ALA A 127 -11.01 18.43 -2.71
CA ALA A 127 -10.58 19.82 -2.55
C ALA A 127 -11.07 20.70 -3.70
N LEU A 128 -11.03 20.20 -4.94
CA LEU A 128 -11.56 20.90 -6.11
C LEU A 128 -13.08 21.12 -5.98
N MET A 129 -13.83 20.13 -5.55
CA MET A 129 -15.29 20.28 -5.36
C MET A 129 -15.60 21.33 -4.27
N VAL A 130 -14.88 21.31 -3.16
CA VAL A 130 -15.02 22.34 -2.11
C VAL A 130 -14.67 23.73 -2.63
N LEU A 131 -13.62 23.86 -3.44
CA LEU A 131 -13.23 25.12 -4.05
C LEU A 131 -14.33 25.66 -5.00
N LEU A 132 -14.87 24.81 -5.87
CA LEU A 132 -15.96 25.20 -6.78
C LEU A 132 -17.22 25.65 -6.02
N SER A 133 -17.51 24.99 -4.90
CA SER A 133 -18.64 25.37 -4.04
C SER A 133 -18.39 26.70 -3.34
N THR A 134 -17.19 26.96 -2.84
CA THR A 134 -16.83 28.23 -2.19
C THR A 134 -16.83 29.42 -3.16
N LEU A 135 -16.44 29.19 -4.41
CA LEU A 135 -16.50 30.20 -5.48
C LEU A 135 -17.91 30.45 -6.02
N GLY A 136 -18.93 29.73 -5.52
CA GLY A 136 -20.30 29.87 -5.99
C GLY A 136 -20.58 29.29 -7.40
N LEU A 137 -19.61 28.56 -7.98
CA LEU A 137 -19.73 27.93 -9.29
C LEU A 137 -20.54 26.64 -9.27
N MET A 138 -20.69 26.01 -8.09
CA MET A 138 -21.45 24.80 -7.87
C MET A 138 -22.06 24.82 -6.46
N SER A 139 -23.32 24.40 -6.33
CA SER A 139 -23.94 24.30 -5.03
C SER A 139 -23.64 22.95 -4.38
N SER A 140 -23.41 22.92 -3.07
CA SER A 140 -23.29 21.67 -2.30
C SER A 140 -24.58 20.81 -2.33
N GLY A 141 -25.71 21.42 -2.69
CA GLY A 141 -26.98 20.73 -2.95
C GLY A 141 -27.06 19.98 -4.26
N ASP A 142 -26.24 20.35 -5.23
CA ASP A 142 -26.27 19.82 -6.59
C ASP A 142 -25.94 18.34 -6.65
N ILE A 143 -26.63 17.61 -7.51
CA ILE A 143 -26.41 16.17 -7.72
C ILE A 143 -24.98 15.92 -8.19
N ALA A 144 -24.46 16.76 -9.11
CA ALA A 144 -23.10 16.64 -9.61
C ALA A 144 -22.07 16.78 -8.49
N TYR A 145 -22.22 17.78 -7.61
CA TYR A 145 -21.36 17.94 -6.43
C TYR A 145 -21.35 16.68 -5.56
N LYS A 146 -22.53 16.17 -5.21
CA LYS A 146 -22.68 14.98 -4.36
C LYS A 146 -22.08 13.73 -5.00
N VAL A 147 -22.19 13.57 -6.31
CA VAL A 147 -21.57 12.44 -7.04
C VAL A 147 -20.05 12.51 -6.94
N PHE A 148 -19.44 13.64 -7.25
CA PHE A 148 -17.97 13.77 -7.22
C PHE A 148 -17.41 13.67 -5.80
N VAL A 149 -18.07 14.27 -4.81
CA VAL A 149 -17.68 14.13 -3.40
C VAL A 149 -17.84 12.67 -2.96
N GLY A 150 -18.92 11.99 -3.36
CA GLY A 150 -19.12 10.58 -3.07
C GLY A 150 -18.04 9.68 -3.65
N VAL A 151 -17.55 9.94 -4.86
CA VAL A 151 -16.40 9.23 -5.45
C VAL A 151 -15.13 9.45 -4.66
N ALA A 152 -14.86 10.70 -4.26
CA ALA A 152 -13.70 11.04 -3.45
C ALA A 152 -13.75 10.38 -2.06
N ASP A 153 -14.92 10.41 -1.41
CA ASP A 153 -15.11 9.80 -0.09
C ASP A 153 -15.04 8.27 -0.14
N ALA A 154 -15.48 7.66 -1.23
CA ALA A 154 -15.41 6.21 -1.40
C ALA A 154 -13.98 5.67 -1.32
N ALA A 155 -12.98 6.37 -1.84
CA ALA A 155 -11.58 5.97 -1.76
C ALA A 155 -11.07 5.89 -0.30
N LEU A 156 -11.53 6.79 0.57
CA LEU A 156 -11.19 6.77 1.99
C LEU A 156 -12.05 5.77 2.78
N TYR A 157 -13.33 5.67 2.45
CA TYR A 157 -14.24 4.73 3.09
C TYR A 157 -13.85 3.28 2.84
N TYR A 158 -13.49 2.93 1.59
CA TYR A 158 -13.04 1.60 1.21
C TYR A 158 -11.52 1.39 1.34
N LEU A 159 -10.81 2.32 1.98
CA LEU A 159 -9.38 2.20 2.25
C LEU A 159 -8.99 0.84 2.89
N PRO A 160 -9.74 0.27 3.87
CA PRO A 160 -9.43 -1.04 4.44
C PRO A 160 -9.36 -2.17 3.39
N VAL A 161 -10.21 -2.10 2.35
CA VAL A 161 -10.24 -3.09 1.26
C VAL A 161 -8.98 -3.00 0.41
N MET A 162 -8.56 -1.77 0.08
CA MET A 162 -7.32 -1.53 -0.67
C MET A 162 -6.09 -1.93 0.14
N VAL A 163 -6.07 -1.60 1.43
CA VAL A 163 -5.01 -2.01 2.37
C VAL A 163 -4.94 -3.53 2.51
N ALA A 164 -6.07 -4.23 2.52
CA ALA A 164 -6.08 -5.68 2.55
C ALA A 164 -5.37 -6.29 1.32
N PHE A 165 -5.56 -5.71 0.14
CA PHE A 165 -4.87 -6.14 -1.09
C PHE A 165 -3.35 -5.96 -1.00
N THR A 166 -2.90 -4.78 -0.57
CA THR A 166 -1.46 -4.48 -0.45
C THR A 166 -0.81 -5.26 0.69
N THR A 167 -1.50 -5.46 1.81
CA THR A 167 -1.06 -6.33 2.91
C THR A 167 -0.91 -7.77 2.43
N ALA A 168 -1.90 -8.31 1.70
CA ALA A 168 -1.83 -9.65 1.15
C ALA A 168 -0.65 -9.82 0.19
N THR A 169 -0.34 -8.80 -0.60
CA THR A 169 0.83 -8.79 -1.49
C THR A 169 2.12 -8.87 -0.67
N LYS A 170 2.22 -8.10 0.42
CA LYS A 170 3.41 -8.08 1.28
C LYS A 170 3.62 -9.38 2.06
N PHE A 171 2.53 -10.04 2.47
CA PHE A 171 2.56 -11.28 3.24
C PHE A 171 2.48 -12.55 2.38
N ASN A 172 2.45 -12.40 1.03
CA ASN A 172 2.35 -13.49 0.05
C ASN A 172 1.19 -14.45 0.35
N CYS A 173 -0.01 -13.92 0.52
CA CYS A 173 -1.24 -14.68 0.68
C CYS A 173 -2.28 -14.31 -0.39
N ASN A 174 -3.42 -14.99 -0.41
CA ASN A 174 -4.43 -14.80 -1.44
C ASN A 174 -5.07 -13.40 -1.35
N LYS A 175 -4.79 -12.57 -2.36
CA LYS A 175 -5.21 -11.18 -2.42
C LYS A 175 -6.73 -11.01 -2.46
N LEU A 176 -7.42 -11.85 -3.24
CA LEU A 176 -8.87 -11.73 -3.41
C LEU A 176 -9.63 -12.19 -2.17
N VAL A 177 -9.15 -13.24 -1.50
CA VAL A 177 -9.71 -13.68 -0.21
C VAL A 177 -9.52 -12.59 0.85
N SER A 178 -8.36 -11.95 0.90
CA SER A 178 -8.08 -10.83 1.81
C SER A 178 -9.00 -9.64 1.57
N VAL A 179 -9.18 -9.26 0.30
CA VAL A 179 -10.10 -8.19 -0.12
C VAL A 179 -11.53 -8.52 0.30
N ALA A 180 -12.00 -9.76 0.06
CA ALA A 180 -13.34 -10.18 0.44
C ALA A 180 -13.55 -10.17 1.96
N LEU A 181 -12.54 -10.57 2.76
CA LEU A 181 -12.59 -10.48 4.22
C LEU A 181 -12.72 -9.04 4.73
N ALA A 182 -11.89 -8.13 4.19
CA ALA A 182 -11.96 -6.71 4.56
C ALA A 182 -13.29 -6.06 4.11
N ALA A 183 -13.77 -6.41 2.92
CA ALA A 183 -15.07 -5.96 2.43
C ALA A 183 -16.22 -6.48 3.30
N ALA A 184 -16.15 -7.73 3.78
CA ALA A 184 -17.14 -8.27 4.70
C ALA A 184 -17.23 -7.50 6.02
N MET A 185 -16.11 -6.97 6.54
CA MET A 185 -16.12 -6.13 7.75
C MET A 185 -16.89 -4.82 7.55
N ILE A 186 -16.91 -4.28 6.32
CA ILE A 186 -17.58 -3.01 5.97
C ILE A 186 -19.00 -3.26 5.43
N HIS A 187 -19.36 -4.53 5.22
CA HIS A 187 -20.63 -4.87 4.60
C HIS A 187 -21.81 -4.31 5.41
N PRO A 188 -22.83 -3.68 4.76
CA PRO A 188 -23.93 -3.05 5.45
C PRO A 188 -24.65 -3.95 6.46
N SER A 189 -24.85 -5.24 6.12
CA SER A 189 -25.48 -6.21 7.03
C SER A 189 -24.65 -6.46 8.29
N VAL A 190 -23.30 -6.46 8.18
CA VAL A 190 -22.40 -6.61 9.34
C VAL A 190 -22.41 -5.34 10.19
N SER A 191 -22.36 -4.18 9.56
CA SER A 191 -22.46 -2.88 10.25
C SER A 191 -23.80 -2.75 10.99
N ALA A 192 -24.91 -3.14 10.37
CA ALA A 192 -26.22 -3.14 11.00
C ALA A 192 -26.30 -4.13 12.18
N LEU A 193 -25.69 -5.33 12.03
CA LEU A 193 -25.60 -6.31 13.12
C LEU A 193 -24.84 -5.75 14.33
N LEU A 194 -23.70 -5.10 14.10
CA LEU A 194 -22.88 -4.52 15.16
C LEU A 194 -23.57 -3.34 15.86
N ALA A 195 -24.45 -2.63 15.15
CA ALA A 195 -25.22 -1.48 15.66
C ALA A 195 -26.54 -1.89 16.34
N THR A 196 -26.85 -3.19 16.49
CA THR A 196 -28.08 -3.66 17.11
C THR A 196 -28.21 -3.16 18.56
N GLU A 197 -29.38 -2.64 18.92
CA GLU A 197 -29.70 -2.23 20.30
C GLU A 197 -29.53 -3.42 21.26
N GLY A 198 -28.88 -3.19 22.41
CA GLY A 198 -28.52 -4.25 23.35
C GLY A 198 -27.18 -4.94 23.04
N GLY A 199 -26.62 -4.76 21.84
CA GLY A 199 -25.34 -5.31 21.39
C GLY A 199 -25.50 -6.67 20.72
N ALA A 200 -24.64 -6.93 19.75
CA ALA A 200 -24.54 -8.23 19.07
C ALA A 200 -23.66 -9.20 19.86
N TYR A 201 -24.04 -10.45 19.91
CA TYR A 201 -23.28 -11.52 20.56
C TYR A 201 -22.94 -12.61 19.54
N PHE A 202 -21.68 -13.01 19.49
CA PHE A 202 -21.22 -14.15 18.71
C PHE A 202 -20.67 -15.21 19.66
N LEU A 203 -21.26 -16.39 19.67
CA LEU A 203 -20.90 -17.50 20.58
C LEU A 203 -20.80 -17.07 22.07
N GLY A 204 -21.70 -16.19 22.53
CA GLY A 204 -21.71 -15.67 23.90
C GLY A 204 -20.73 -14.52 24.16
N ILE A 205 -19.92 -14.12 23.19
CA ILE A 205 -18.97 -12.99 23.30
C ILE A 205 -19.64 -11.73 22.71
N LYS A 206 -19.67 -10.66 23.47
CA LYS A 206 -20.22 -9.37 23.00
C LYS A 206 -19.30 -8.78 21.94
N LEU A 207 -19.84 -8.48 20.76
CA LEU A 207 -19.14 -7.78 19.70
C LEU A 207 -19.12 -6.27 19.99
N GLN A 208 -17.98 -5.65 19.73
CA GLN A 208 -17.86 -4.20 19.83
C GLN A 208 -18.50 -3.54 18.62
N ASN A 209 -19.35 -2.53 18.83
CA ASN A 209 -19.90 -1.73 17.75
C ASN A 209 -18.82 -0.80 17.19
N ILE A 210 -18.21 -1.19 16.07
CA ILE A 210 -17.15 -0.46 15.39
C ILE A 210 -17.57 -0.19 13.95
N ALA A 211 -17.49 1.07 13.53
CA ALA A 211 -17.60 1.44 12.12
C ALA A 211 -16.26 1.15 11.42
N TYR A 212 -16.15 0.03 10.72
CA TYR A 212 -14.91 -0.39 10.08
C TYR A 212 -14.56 0.39 8.80
N GLY A 213 -15.50 1.18 8.25
CA GLY A 213 -15.22 2.08 7.11
C GLY A 213 -14.06 3.03 7.44
N GLY A 214 -13.06 3.08 6.56
CA GLY A 214 -11.85 3.88 6.78
C GLY A 214 -10.85 3.33 7.81
N GLN A 215 -11.16 2.24 8.53
CA GLN A 215 -10.31 1.69 9.58
C GLN A 215 -9.25 0.73 9.01
N VAL A 216 -8.00 1.13 9.03
CA VAL A 216 -6.88 0.43 8.36
C VAL A 216 -6.33 -0.72 9.21
N PHE A 217 -6.09 -0.49 10.51
CA PHE A 217 -5.45 -1.47 11.39
C PHE A 217 -6.23 -2.77 11.55
N PRO A 218 -7.58 -2.74 11.71
CA PRO A 218 -8.37 -3.96 11.70
C PRO A 218 -8.17 -4.82 10.46
N ALA A 219 -8.12 -4.18 9.27
CA ALA A 219 -7.90 -4.87 8.01
C ALA A 219 -6.50 -5.50 7.92
N ILE A 220 -5.44 -4.77 8.30
CA ILE A 220 -4.07 -5.26 8.32
C ILE A 220 -3.96 -6.50 9.21
N LEU A 221 -4.45 -6.42 10.46
CA LEU A 221 -4.36 -7.51 11.42
C LEU A 221 -5.13 -8.75 10.93
N THR A 222 -6.32 -8.53 10.34
CA THR A 222 -7.15 -9.60 9.76
C THR A 222 -6.41 -10.33 8.63
N VAL A 223 -5.77 -9.60 7.72
CA VAL A 223 -5.03 -10.19 6.60
C VAL A 223 -3.77 -10.92 7.08
N ILE A 224 -3.05 -10.36 8.05
CA ILE A 224 -1.90 -11.05 8.67
C ILE A 224 -2.36 -12.38 9.25
N PHE A 225 -3.43 -12.38 10.04
CA PHE A 225 -3.97 -13.61 10.64
C PHE A 225 -4.45 -14.59 9.56
N MET A 226 -5.17 -14.12 8.54
CA MET A 226 -5.59 -14.93 7.40
C MET A 226 -4.40 -15.59 6.71
N SER A 227 -3.26 -14.89 6.57
CA SER A 227 -2.05 -15.46 5.96
C SER A 227 -1.51 -16.67 6.71
N PHE A 228 -1.68 -16.73 8.04
CA PHE A 228 -1.32 -17.90 8.84
C PHE A 228 -2.31 -19.06 8.62
N ILE A 229 -3.62 -18.77 8.61
CA ILE A 229 -4.64 -19.78 8.31
C ILE A 229 -4.41 -20.39 6.92
N GLU A 230 -4.19 -19.56 5.91
CA GLU A 230 -3.95 -19.99 4.53
C GLU A 230 -2.71 -20.89 4.44
N LYS A 231 -1.59 -20.48 5.03
CA LYS A 231 -0.36 -21.27 5.04
C LYS A 231 -0.51 -22.60 5.77
N TRP A 232 -1.21 -22.59 6.90
CA TRP A 232 -1.52 -23.79 7.67
C TRP A 232 -2.45 -24.73 6.88
N ALA A 233 -3.56 -24.24 6.37
CA ALA A 233 -4.53 -25.00 5.60
C ALA A 233 -3.92 -25.61 4.32
N ASN A 234 -3.03 -24.87 3.64
CA ASN A 234 -2.33 -25.34 2.45
C ASN A 234 -1.41 -26.56 2.72
N LYS A 235 -0.95 -26.77 3.95
CA LYS A 235 -0.12 -27.91 4.31
C LYS A 235 -0.95 -29.20 4.48
N TRP A 236 -2.18 -29.07 4.95
CA TRP A 236 -3.05 -30.20 5.32
C TRP A 236 -4.05 -30.55 4.23
N CYS A 237 -4.45 -29.58 3.41
CA CYS A 237 -5.51 -29.77 2.43
C CYS A 237 -5.02 -30.52 1.19
N PRO A 238 -5.72 -31.60 0.76
CA PRO A 238 -5.45 -32.28 -0.51
C PRO A 238 -5.56 -31.33 -1.70
N LYS A 239 -4.69 -31.51 -2.70
CA LYS A 239 -4.61 -30.63 -3.87
C LYS A 239 -5.95 -30.49 -4.61
N ALA A 240 -6.75 -31.55 -4.66
CA ALA A 240 -8.02 -31.61 -5.39
C ALA A 240 -9.09 -30.63 -4.86
N ILE A 241 -9.12 -30.39 -3.54
CA ILE A 241 -10.15 -29.55 -2.90
C ILE A 241 -9.61 -28.23 -2.39
N ARG A 242 -8.30 -27.99 -2.49
CA ARG A 242 -7.60 -26.84 -1.94
C ARG A 242 -8.16 -25.50 -2.43
N VAL A 243 -8.58 -25.42 -3.70
CA VAL A 243 -9.00 -24.18 -4.35
C VAL A 243 -10.21 -23.53 -3.65
N PHE A 244 -11.15 -24.31 -3.13
CA PHE A 244 -12.32 -23.80 -2.42
C PHE A 244 -12.26 -24.01 -0.91
N PHE A 245 -11.60 -25.07 -0.44
CA PHE A 245 -11.57 -25.40 0.97
C PHE A 245 -10.70 -24.42 1.79
N VAL A 246 -9.54 -24.02 1.25
CA VAL A 246 -8.65 -23.06 1.93
C VAL A 246 -9.30 -21.68 2.08
N PRO A 247 -9.89 -21.08 1.01
CA PRO A 247 -10.67 -19.85 1.17
C PRO A 247 -11.84 -19.99 2.16
N MET A 248 -12.55 -21.11 2.14
CA MET A 248 -13.65 -21.37 3.08
C MET A 248 -13.17 -21.33 4.53
N LEU A 249 -12.03 -21.93 4.84
CA LEU A 249 -11.43 -21.88 6.18
C LEU A 249 -10.98 -20.44 6.54
N CYS A 250 -10.41 -19.71 5.58
CA CYS A 250 -10.03 -18.30 5.79
C CYS A 250 -11.24 -17.45 6.16
N PHE A 251 -12.38 -17.64 5.49
CA PHE A 251 -13.62 -16.93 5.84
C PHE A 251 -14.22 -17.45 7.15
N GLY A 252 -14.36 -18.76 7.32
CA GLY A 252 -15.04 -19.38 8.44
C GLY A 252 -14.33 -19.19 9.79
N ILE A 253 -13.00 -19.13 9.80
CA ILE A 253 -12.20 -18.90 11.00
C ILE A 253 -11.73 -17.42 11.05
N GLY A 254 -11.26 -16.90 9.92
CA GLY A 254 -10.66 -15.56 9.87
C GLY A 254 -11.65 -14.46 10.18
N PHE A 255 -12.89 -14.52 9.64
CA PHE A 255 -13.88 -13.47 9.84
C PHE A 255 -14.43 -13.39 11.29
N PRO A 256 -14.83 -14.48 11.95
CA PRO A 256 -15.20 -14.43 13.36
C PRO A 256 -14.10 -13.89 14.26
N VAL A 257 -12.87 -14.35 14.08
CA VAL A 257 -11.72 -13.85 14.85
C VAL A 257 -11.45 -12.36 14.56
N ALA A 258 -11.67 -11.94 13.31
CA ALA A 258 -11.57 -10.53 12.92
C ALA A 258 -12.59 -9.68 13.70
N LEU A 259 -13.84 -10.10 13.79
CA LEU A 259 -14.89 -9.34 14.50
C LEU A 259 -14.72 -9.34 16.02
N VAL A 260 -14.33 -10.48 16.61
CA VAL A 260 -14.25 -10.64 18.07
C VAL A 260 -12.98 -10.05 18.66
N VAL A 261 -11.84 -10.21 17.98
CA VAL A 261 -10.51 -9.91 18.55
C VAL A 261 -9.76 -8.87 17.74
N LEU A 262 -9.51 -9.15 16.45
CA LEU A 262 -8.58 -8.34 15.65
C LEU A 262 -9.16 -6.97 15.29
N GLY A 263 -10.46 -6.89 15.07
CA GLY A 263 -11.17 -5.65 14.81
C GLY A 263 -11.09 -4.68 15.98
N PRO A 264 -11.56 -5.07 17.18
CA PRO A 264 -11.41 -4.27 18.40
C PRO A 264 -9.95 -3.91 18.71
N LEU A 265 -9.03 -4.86 18.59
CA LEU A 265 -7.60 -4.61 18.81
C LEU A 265 -7.05 -3.56 17.83
N GLY A 266 -7.33 -3.73 16.54
CA GLY A 266 -6.89 -2.78 15.50
C GLY A 266 -7.51 -1.40 15.68
N TYR A 267 -8.78 -1.33 16.03
CA TYR A 267 -9.46 -0.07 16.33
C TYR A 267 -8.81 0.66 17.52
N ASN A 268 -8.54 -0.05 18.61
CA ASN A 268 -7.90 0.52 19.80
C ASN A 268 -6.46 1.00 19.51
N ILE A 269 -5.69 0.26 18.68
CA ILE A 269 -4.36 0.72 18.22
C ILE A 269 -4.49 2.02 17.44
N GLY A 270 -5.44 2.12 16.52
CA GLY A 270 -5.70 3.34 15.76
C GLY A 270 -6.09 4.52 16.66
N ALA A 271 -6.99 4.29 17.61
CA ALA A 271 -7.43 5.29 18.58
C ALA A 271 -6.27 5.78 19.47
N LEU A 272 -5.41 4.87 19.93
CA LEU A 272 -4.22 5.22 20.72
C LEU A 272 -3.26 6.09 19.91
N LEU A 273 -2.97 5.72 18.67
CA LEU A 273 -2.10 6.51 17.79
C LEU A 273 -2.66 7.91 17.55
N THR A 274 -3.96 8.01 17.30
CA THR A 274 -4.65 9.31 17.14
C THR A 274 -4.50 10.16 18.40
N THR A 275 -4.69 9.59 19.58
CA THR A 275 -4.55 10.29 20.85
C THR A 275 -3.12 10.81 21.05
N VAL A 276 -2.11 9.99 20.74
CA VAL A 276 -0.69 10.38 20.85
C VAL A 276 -0.36 11.52 19.88
N ILE A 277 -0.81 11.41 18.63
CA ILE A 277 -0.57 12.45 17.61
C ILE A 277 -1.23 13.78 18.01
N LEU A 278 -2.48 13.76 18.48
CA LEU A 278 -3.18 14.94 18.95
C LEU A 278 -2.51 15.55 20.18
N ALA A 279 -2.03 14.74 21.11
CA ALA A 279 -1.27 15.24 22.27
C ALA A 279 0.05 15.94 21.85
N LEU A 280 0.77 15.36 20.90
CA LEU A 280 1.98 15.97 20.32
C LEU A 280 1.65 17.28 19.60
N TYR A 281 0.61 17.29 18.78
CA TYR A 281 0.15 18.49 18.07
C TYR A 281 -0.18 19.61 19.07
N ASN A 282 -0.99 19.35 20.07
CA ASN A 282 -1.39 20.33 21.09
C ASN A 282 -0.20 20.84 21.94
N THR A 283 0.82 20.00 22.15
CA THR A 283 2.04 20.42 22.88
C THR A 283 2.96 21.31 22.04
N LEU A 284 3.01 21.06 20.72
CA LEU A 284 3.79 21.87 19.77
C LEU A 284 3.11 23.20 19.50
N ASP A 285 1.79 23.22 19.34
CA ASP A 285 1.02 24.45 19.08
C ASP A 285 1.08 25.42 20.26
N ARG A 286 1.06 24.92 21.50
CA ARG A 286 1.26 25.75 22.71
C ARG A 286 2.65 26.39 22.79
N LYS A 287 3.68 25.82 22.15
CA LYS A 287 5.03 26.38 22.14
C LYS A 287 5.25 27.41 21.02
N SER A 288 4.37 27.48 20.04
CA SER A 288 4.45 28.45 18.93
C SER A 288 3.70 29.76 19.19
N VAL A 289 3.00 29.89 20.33
CA VAL A 289 2.19 31.08 20.72
C VAL A 289 2.81 31.82 21.88
N VAL A 290 4.10 31.55 22.27
CA VAL A 290 4.85 32.30 23.29
C VAL A 290 6.00 33.03 22.65
#